data_bb81fae75be6c659a7714403471fed4f
#
_entry.id   bb81fae75be6c659a7714403471fed4f
#
_cell.length_a   1.000
_cell.length_b   1.000
_cell.length_c   1.000
_cell.angle_alpha   90.00
_cell.angle_beta   90.00
_cell.angle_gamma   90.00
#
_symmetry.space_group_name_H-M   'P 1'
#
loop_
_entity.id
_entity.type
_entity.pdbx_description
1 polymer ?
#
loop_
_entity_poly.entity_id
_entity_poly.type
_entity_poly.pdbx_seq_one_letter_code
_entity_poly.pdbx_strand_id
1 'polypeptide(L)'
;MNDLQIDYFMAVATNLSFTKTSEELFVSQPAISRQISQLEKELGCRLFRRNNQGTELTEEGRLYFDLFSKYKAEFINTKLKAERITGKNRAVMRVGFLEGWDLFNIIPPMMERFKAEYPDSEVVINCCGVKELATGLLTDTLDIVVTMQNSVKLYSEFVCTDAADIGKILIFAASHPLAGKDICELSLKDFSNDLFIAPWEIVDKMIIDAISNYTRPYGFVPKLRFVKNHESTITCVRNNMGVTIGDDWVWAKNAEDLCWIPFKAQDTISVARLKTKDSDDVLAMEEILLDILKKHESS
;
A
#
# COMPACT_ATOMS: atom_id res chain seq x y z
N MET A 1 -24.26 -19.31 -4.39
CA MET A 1 -23.14 -18.36 -4.52
C MET A 1 -22.22 -18.83 -5.64
N ASN A 2 -21.80 -17.93 -6.53
CA ASN A 2 -20.89 -18.23 -7.65
C ASN A 2 -19.85 -17.09 -7.82
N ASP A 3 -18.81 -17.34 -8.62
CA ASP A 3 -17.69 -16.41 -8.81
C ASP A 3 -18.15 -15.07 -9.37
N LEU A 4 -19.11 -15.05 -10.29
CA LEU A 4 -19.65 -13.82 -10.87
C LEU A 4 -20.31 -12.91 -9.82
N GLN A 5 -21.00 -13.49 -8.85
CA GLN A 5 -21.62 -12.74 -7.75
C GLN A 5 -20.55 -12.14 -6.84
N ILE A 6 -19.50 -12.90 -6.56
CA ILE A 6 -18.33 -12.42 -5.79
C ILE A 6 -17.62 -11.29 -6.55
N ASP A 7 -17.39 -11.45 -7.87
CA ASP A 7 -16.76 -10.45 -8.70
C ASP A 7 -17.50 -9.10 -8.70
N TYR A 8 -18.81 -9.17 -8.89
CA TYR A 8 -19.63 -7.95 -8.87
C TYR A 8 -19.68 -7.31 -7.49
N PHE A 9 -19.76 -8.13 -6.42
CA PHE A 9 -19.70 -7.61 -5.06
C PHE A 9 -18.38 -6.89 -4.79
N MET A 10 -17.24 -7.52 -5.12
CA MET A 10 -15.90 -6.95 -4.94
C MET A 10 -15.74 -5.65 -5.74
N ALA A 11 -16.18 -5.62 -6.99
CA ALA A 11 -16.08 -4.43 -7.84
C ALA A 11 -16.94 -3.27 -7.31
N VAL A 12 -18.19 -3.53 -6.85
CA VAL A 12 -19.03 -2.49 -6.23
C VAL A 12 -18.47 -2.04 -4.90
N ALA A 13 -17.90 -2.95 -4.10
CA ALA A 13 -17.27 -2.61 -2.83
C ALA A 13 -16.04 -1.70 -3.00
N THR A 14 -15.27 -1.91 -4.06
CA THR A 14 -14.11 -1.06 -4.41
C THR A 14 -14.55 0.32 -4.90
N ASN A 15 -15.57 0.38 -5.77
CA ASN A 15 -16.02 1.62 -6.39
C ASN A 15 -17.03 2.41 -5.52
N LEU A 16 -17.66 1.76 -4.54
CA LEU A 16 -18.78 2.27 -3.76
C LEU A 16 -19.91 2.89 -4.64
N SER A 17 -20.02 2.39 -5.87
CA SER A 17 -20.96 2.89 -6.89
C SER A 17 -21.37 1.79 -7.86
N PHE A 18 -22.66 1.46 -7.90
CA PHE A 18 -23.20 0.50 -8.85
C PHE A 18 -23.12 1.00 -10.31
N THR A 19 -23.31 2.31 -10.52
CA THR A 19 -23.26 2.92 -11.85
C THR A 19 -21.83 2.87 -12.40
N LYS A 20 -20.86 3.37 -11.64
CA LYS A 20 -19.46 3.35 -12.03
C LYS A 20 -18.98 1.93 -12.32
N THR A 21 -19.35 0.97 -11.46
CA THR A 21 -18.98 -0.45 -11.64
C THR A 21 -19.60 -1.02 -12.91
N SER A 22 -20.85 -0.63 -13.25
CA SER A 22 -21.50 -1.10 -14.48
C SER A 22 -20.80 -0.59 -15.75
N GLU A 23 -20.31 0.64 -15.72
CA GLU A 23 -19.51 1.23 -16.82
C GLU A 23 -18.15 0.52 -16.96
N GLU A 24 -17.44 0.31 -15.86
CA GLU A 24 -16.14 -0.38 -15.85
C GLU A 24 -16.20 -1.84 -16.32
N LEU A 25 -17.27 -2.55 -15.94
CA LEU A 25 -17.44 -3.96 -16.30
C LEU A 25 -18.20 -4.18 -17.62
N PHE A 26 -18.64 -3.10 -18.27
CA PHE A 26 -19.43 -3.15 -19.52
C PHE A 26 -20.70 -4.01 -19.37
N VAL A 27 -21.38 -3.92 -18.23
CA VAL A 27 -22.64 -4.61 -17.95
C VAL A 27 -23.70 -3.64 -17.45
N SER A 28 -24.97 -4.00 -17.58
CA SER A 28 -26.04 -3.12 -17.10
C SER A 28 -26.08 -3.08 -15.55
N GLN A 29 -26.28 -1.90 -14.99
CA GLN A 29 -26.42 -1.73 -13.54
C GLN A 29 -27.52 -2.61 -12.91
N PRO A 30 -28.69 -2.85 -13.53
CA PRO A 30 -29.67 -3.80 -13.03
C PRO A 30 -29.14 -5.25 -12.93
N ALA A 31 -28.24 -5.66 -13.86
CA ALA A 31 -27.64 -6.99 -13.79
C ALA A 31 -26.73 -7.15 -12.56
N ILE A 32 -25.88 -6.18 -12.30
CA ILE A 32 -25.03 -6.15 -11.08
C ILE A 32 -25.91 -6.16 -9.82
N SER A 33 -26.90 -5.27 -9.75
CA SER A 33 -27.81 -5.15 -8.62
C SER A 33 -28.57 -6.47 -8.32
N ARG A 34 -28.99 -7.17 -9.37
CA ARG A 34 -29.67 -8.46 -9.26
C ARG A 34 -28.75 -9.55 -8.70
N GLN A 35 -27.51 -9.64 -9.18
CA GLN A 35 -26.54 -10.63 -8.72
C GLN A 35 -26.15 -10.38 -7.26
N ILE A 36 -25.91 -9.12 -6.88
CA ILE A 36 -25.63 -8.76 -5.49
C ILE A 36 -26.82 -9.05 -4.58
N SER A 37 -28.06 -8.72 -5.00
CA SER A 37 -29.25 -9.04 -4.21
C SER A 37 -29.45 -10.55 -4.04
N GLN A 38 -29.08 -11.36 -5.03
CA GLN A 38 -29.10 -12.80 -4.93
C GLN A 38 -28.03 -13.30 -3.95
N LEU A 39 -26.81 -12.74 -4.00
CA LEU A 39 -25.74 -13.04 -3.05
C LEU A 39 -26.17 -12.71 -1.61
N GLU A 40 -26.71 -11.51 -1.37
CA GLU A 40 -27.23 -11.09 -0.06
C GLU A 40 -28.32 -12.05 0.46
N LYS A 41 -29.21 -12.52 -0.41
CA LYS A 41 -30.24 -13.49 -0.07
C LYS A 41 -29.64 -14.84 0.34
N GLU A 42 -28.63 -15.31 -0.38
CA GLU A 42 -27.95 -16.59 -0.07
C GLU A 42 -27.14 -16.50 1.22
N LEU A 43 -26.52 -15.34 1.49
CA LEU A 43 -25.74 -15.10 2.71
C LEU A 43 -26.61 -14.73 3.93
N GLY A 44 -27.88 -14.39 3.70
CA GLY A 44 -28.83 -14.04 4.75
C GLY A 44 -28.59 -12.66 5.39
N CYS A 45 -27.78 -11.82 4.78
CA CYS A 45 -27.46 -10.48 5.29
C CYS A 45 -27.34 -9.47 4.15
N ARG A 46 -27.42 -8.17 4.49
CA ARG A 46 -27.15 -7.09 3.55
C ARG A 46 -25.67 -6.80 3.53
N LEU A 47 -25.09 -6.67 2.34
CA LEU A 47 -23.67 -6.33 2.13
C LEU A 47 -23.50 -4.84 1.90
N PHE A 48 -24.50 -4.17 1.34
CA PHE A 48 -24.51 -2.75 1.08
C PHE A 48 -25.71 -2.06 1.74
N ARG A 49 -25.49 -0.83 2.18
CA ARG A 49 -26.53 0.15 2.50
C ARG A 49 -26.44 1.34 1.55
N ARG A 50 -27.60 1.87 1.17
CA ARG A 50 -27.72 3.11 0.40
C ARG A 50 -28.21 4.21 1.32
N ASN A 51 -27.54 5.33 1.29
CA ASN A 51 -27.95 6.55 2.00
C ASN A 51 -27.92 7.73 1.01
N ASN A 52 -28.26 8.92 1.49
CA ASN A 52 -28.26 10.14 0.67
C ASN A 52 -26.86 10.56 0.20
N GLN A 53 -25.80 9.94 0.71
CA GLN A 53 -24.41 10.21 0.34
C GLN A 53 -23.84 9.16 -0.63
N GLY A 54 -24.57 8.08 -0.89
CA GLY A 54 -24.14 7.04 -1.83
C GLY A 54 -24.33 5.60 -1.34
N THR A 55 -23.46 4.72 -1.81
CA THR A 55 -23.41 3.30 -1.44
C THR A 55 -22.26 3.06 -0.48
N GLU A 56 -22.51 2.34 0.60
CA GLU A 56 -21.51 1.96 1.60
C GLU A 56 -21.61 0.47 1.92
N LEU A 57 -20.50 -0.14 2.34
CA LEU A 57 -20.52 -1.49 2.92
C LEU A 57 -21.16 -1.47 4.30
N THR A 58 -21.95 -2.50 4.60
CA THR A 58 -22.38 -2.83 5.97
C THR A 58 -21.20 -3.42 6.76
N GLU A 59 -21.36 -3.67 8.05
CA GLU A 59 -20.34 -4.42 8.83
C GLU A 59 -20.16 -5.84 8.29
N GLU A 60 -21.27 -6.51 7.98
CA GLU A 60 -21.28 -7.82 7.33
C GLU A 60 -20.61 -7.74 5.95
N GLY A 61 -20.92 -6.70 5.18
CA GLY A 61 -20.29 -6.46 3.87
C GLY A 61 -18.77 -6.32 3.96
N ARG A 62 -18.24 -5.70 4.99
CA ARG A 62 -16.79 -5.60 5.23
C ARG A 62 -16.18 -6.96 5.54
N LEU A 63 -16.82 -7.75 6.40
CA LEU A 63 -16.36 -9.12 6.71
C LEU A 63 -16.30 -9.99 5.45
N TYR A 64 -17.34 -9.93 4.60
CA TYR A 64 -17.35 -10.67 3.35
C TYR A 64 -16.38 -10.13 2.31
N PHE A 65 -16.13 -8.82 2.28
CA PHE A 65 -15.11 -8.23 1.42
C PHE A 65 -13.71 -8.77 1.77
N ASP A 66 -13.37 -8.80 3.04
CA ASP A 66 -12.09 -9.34 3.53
C ASP A 66 -11.98 -10.85 3.24
N LEU A 67 -13.07 -11.60 3.44
CA LEU A 67 -13.11 -13.04 3.15
C LEU A 67 -12.92 -13.33 1.65
N PHE A 68 -13.67 -12.64 0.79
CA PHE A 68 -13.59 -12.87 -0.66
C PHE A 68 -12.27 -12.35 -1.26
N SER A 69 -11.69 -11.31 -0.70
CA SER A 69 -10.34 -10.87 -1.07
C SER A 69 -9.32 -11.97 -0.83
N LYS A 70 -9.35 -12.59 0.35
CA LYS A 70 -8.49 -13.73 0.70
C LYS A 70 -8.77 -14.96 -0.19
N TYR A 71 -10.03 -15.29 -0.41
CA TYR A 71 -10.42 -16.41 -1.27
C TYR A 71 -9.88 -16.25 -2.69
N LYS A 72 -10.05 -15.07 -3.31
CA LYS A 72 -9.55 -14.81 -4.66
C LYS A 72 -8.04 -14.89 -4.75
N ALA A 73 -7.35 -14.32 -3.78
CA ALA A 73 -5.91 -14.39 -3.70
C ALA A 73 -5.43 -15.86 -3.60
N GLU A 74 -6.04 -16.65 -2.70
CA GLU A 74 -5.70 -18.07 -2.53
C GLU A 74 -6.01 -18.92 -3.77
N PHE A 75 -7.13 -18.62 -4.46
CA PHE A 75 -7.47 -19.29 -5.71
C PHE A 75 -6.43 -19.04 -6.80
N ILE A 76 -6.00 -17.77 -6.99
CA ILE A 76 -4.96 -17.41 -7.95
C ILE A 76 -3.65 -18.12 -7.59
N ASN A 77 -3.25 -18.12 -6.32
CA ASN A 77 -2.04 -18.78 -5.85
C ASN A 77 -2.06 -20.29 -6.08
N THR A 78 -3.19 -20.93 -5.77
CA THR A 78 -3.36 -22.35 -6.00
C THR A 78 -3.23 -22.69 -7.48
N LYS A 79 -3.80 -21.86 -8.36
CA LYS A 79 -3.64 -21.99 -9.80
C LYS A 79 -2.17 -21.87 -10.22
N LEU A 80 -1.45 -20.87 -9.74
CA LEU A 80 -0.03 -20.67 -10.01
C LEU A 80 0.82 -21.86 -9.50
N LYS A 81 0.52 -22.36 -8.28
CA LYS A 81 1.19 -23.55 -7.73
C LYS A 81 0.94 -24.80 -8.61
N ALA A 82 -0.29 -24.99 -9.06
CA ALA A 82 -0.63 -26.10 -9.96
C ALA A 82 0.08 -26.00 -11.32
N GLU A 83 0.21 -24.79 -11.87
CA GLU A 83 0.96 -24.52 -13.10
C GLU A 83 2.46 -24.79 -12.94
N ARG A 84 3.05 -24.48 -11.78
CA ARG A 84 4.46 -24.85 -11.45
C ARG A 84 4.66 -26.37 -11.42
N ILE A 85 3.75 -27.11 -10.78
CA ILE A 85 3.81 -28.59 -10.71
C ILE A 85 3.76 -29.21 -12.12
N THR A 86 3.02 -28.62 -13.03
CA THR A 86 2.89 -29.11 -14.41
C THR A 86 4.05 -28.71 -15.33
N GLY A 87 5.06 -27.98 -14.81
CA GLY A 87 6.23 -27.52 -15.58
C GLY A 87 5.89 -26.47 -16.67
N LYS A 88 4.69 -25.89 -16.62
CA LYS A 88 4.22 -24.94 -17.62
C LYS A 88 4.62 -23.49 -17.36
N ASN A 89 5.10 -23.17 -16.14
CA ASN A 89 5.51 -21.80 -15.79
C ASN A 89 6.93 -21.77 -15.23
N ARG A 90 7.65 -20.71 -15.59
CA ARG A 90 8.91 -20.31 -14.96
C ARG A 90 8.64 -20.01 -13.47
N ALA A 91 9.65 -20.19 -12.64
CA ALA A 91 9.57 -19.72 -11.26
C ALA A 91 9.32 -18.21 -11.27
N VAL A 92 8.31 -17.76 -10.55
CA VAL A 92 7.96 -16.32 -10.45
C VAL A 92 8.28 -15.87 -9.03
N MET A 93 9.15 -14.88 -8.90
CA MET A 93 9.47 -14.18 -7.65
C MET A 93 8.65 -12.90 -7.57
N ARG A 94 7.75 -12.81 -6.61
CA ARG A 94 6.82 -11.66 -6.44
C ARG A 94 7.30 -10.79 -5.28
N VAL A 95 7.87 -9.64 -5.62
CA VAL A 95 8.44 -8.71 -4.65
C VAL A 95 7.48 -7.52 -4.48
N GLY A 96 7.12 -7.23 -3.23
CA GLY A 96 6.30 -6.09 -2.88
C GLY A 96 7.12 -4.94 -2.29
N PHE A 97 6.84 -3.71 -2.70
CA PHE A 97 7.41 -2.49 -2.13
C PHE A 97 6.30 -1.54 -1.70
N LEU A 98 6.60 -0.70 -0.71
CA LEU A 98 5.67 0.34 -0.31
C LEU A 98 5.50 1.36 -1.46
N GLU A 99 4.23 1.71 -1.77
CA GLU A 99 3.91 2.69 -2.81
C GLU A 99 4.49 4.07 -2.46
N GLY A 100 4.87 4.81 -3.49
CA GLY A 100 5.41 6.18 -3.34
C GLY A 100 6.92 6.27 -3.14
N TRP A 101 7.63 5.17 -2.90
CA TRP A 101 9.09 5.18 -2.81
C TRP A 101 9.74 5.29 -4.19
N ASP A 102 10.89 5.98 -4.24
CA ASP A 102 11.78 5.97 -5.39
C ASP A 102 12.64 4.71 -5.35
N LEU A 103 12.33 3.77 -6.22
CA LEU A 103 12.97 2.47 -6.27
C LEU A 103 14.08 2.38 -7.33
N PHE A 104 14.45 3.52 -7.92
CA PHE A 104 15.44 3.56 -9.02
C PHE A 104 16.78 2.94 -8.63
N ASN A 105 17.24 3.17 -7.40
CA ASN A 105 18.49 2.62 -6.89
C ASN A 105 18.36 1.23 -6.25
N ILE A 106 17.16 0.67 -6.18
CA ILE A 106 16.87 -0.62 -5.54
C ILE A 106 16.56 -1.68 -6.57
N ILE A 107 15.62 -1.42 -7.48
CA ILE A 107 15.12 -2.43 -8.44
C ILE A 107 16.21 -2.88 -9.44
N PRO A 108 16.97 -1.99 -10.13
CA PRO A 108 17.93 -2.46 -11.12
C PRO A 108 19.02 -3.37 -10.53
N PRO A 109 19.72 -3.03 -9.43
CA PRO A 109 20.73 -3.91 -8.87
C PRO A 109 20.14 -5.21 -8.27
N MET A 110 18.92 -5.16 -7.74
CA MET A 110 18.20 -6.35 -7.28
C MET A 110 17.95 -7.30 -8.46
N MET A 111 17.42 -6.79 -9.57
CA MET A 111 17.13 -7.56 -10.76
C MET A 111 18.38 -8.19 -11.38
N GLU A 112 19.46 -7.40 -11.48
CA GLU A 112 20.75 -7.86 -12.02
C GLU A 112 21.31 -9.03 -11.19
N ARG A 113 21.40 -8.86 -9.89
CA ARG A 113 21.94 -9.88 -8.98
C ARG A 113 21.08 -11.13 -8.94
N PHE A 114 19.76 -10.97 -8.82
CA PHE A 114 18.85 -12.12 -8.77
C PHE A 114 18.86 -12.92 -10.08
N LYS A 115 18.86 -12.26 -11.23
CA LYS A 115 18.91 -12.94 -12.53
C LYS A 115 20.25 -13.60 -12.85
N ALA A 116 21.34 -13.12 -12.25
CA ALA A 116 22.64 -13.78 -12.39
C ALA A 116 22.61 -15.18 -11.74
N GLU A 117 21.88 -15.36 -10.65
CA GLU A 117 21.76 -16.63 -9.93
C GLU A 117 20.57 -17.47 -10.41
N TYR A 118 19.45 -16.82 -10.75
CA TYR A 118 18.19 -17.45 -11.19
C TYR A 118 17.76 -16.93 -12.58
N PRO A 119 18.50 -17.26 -13.66
CA PRO A 119 18.28 -16.67 -14.99
C PRO A 119 16.91 -16.99 -15.61
N ASP A 120 16.35 -18.15 -15.26
CA ASP A 120 15.05 -18.61 -15.79
C ASP A 120 13.85 -18.10 -14.96
N SER A 121 14.08 -17.45 -13.82
CA SER A 121 13.02 -16.92 -12.97
C SER A 121 12.49 -15.60 -13.51
N GLU A 122 11.17 -15.41 -13.45
CA GLU A 122 10.52 -14.14 -13.68
C GLU A 122 10.42 -13.38 -12.34
N VAL A 123 10.70 -12.07 -12.34
CA VAL A 123 10.49 -11.22 -11.17
C VAL A 123 9.35 -10.26 -11.46
N VAL A 124 8.34 -10.27 -10.59
CA VAL A 124 7.19 -9.38 -10.66
C VAL A 124 7.28 -8.39 -9.49
N ILE A 125 7.29 -7.10 -9.81
CA ILE A 125 7.32 -6.01 -8.84
C ILE A 125 5.91 -5.50 -8.60
N ASN A 126 5.54 -5.36 -7.33
CA ASN A 126 4.25 -4.79 -6.91
C ASN A 126 4.52 -3.62 -5.96
N CYS A 127 3.96 -2.45 -6.28
CA CYS A 127 3.99 -1.29 -5.38
C CYS A 127 2.58 -1.13 -4.78
N CYS A 128 2.46 -1.32 -3.50
CA CYS A 128 1.17 -1.38 -2.80
C CYS A 128 1.24 -0.65 -1.47
N GLY A 129 0.09 -0.37 -0.89
CA GLY A 129 -0.01 0.14 0.46
C GLY A 129 0.42 -0.88 1.52
N VAL A 130 0.68 -0.37 2.71
CA VAL A 130 1.17 -1.16 3.86
C VAL A 130 0.32 -2.41 4.13
N LYS A 131 -1.01 -2.24 4.12
CA LYS A 131 -1.95 -3.33 4.41
C LYS A 131 -2.01 -4.37 3.29
N GLU A 132 -1.92 -3.91 2.06
CA GLU A 132 -1.92 -4.78 0.88
C GLU A 132 -0.64 -5.63 0.84
N LEU A 133 0.51 -5.08 1.23
CA LEU A 133 1.77 -5.81 1.35
C LEU A 133 1.67 -6.94 2.39
N ALA A 134 1.18 -6.64 3.60
CA ALA A 134 0.98 -7.65 4.64
C ALA A 134 -0.04 -8.72 4.19
N THR A 135 -1.15 -8.30 3.58
CA THR A 135 -2.16 -9.22 3.04
C THR A 135 -1.56 -10.08 1.92
N GLY A 136 -0.74 -9.50 1.05
CA GLY A 136 -0.06 -10.21 -0.04
C GLY A 136 0.84 -11.34 0.45
N LEU A 137 1.55 -11.14 1.57
CA LEU A 137 2.30 -12.22 2.22
C LEU A 137 1.37 -13.30 2.78
N LEU A 138 0.34 -12.89 3.56
CA LEU A 138 -0.59 -13.83 4.20
C LEU A 138 -1.37 -14.68 3.19
N THR A 139 -1.69 -14.10 2.03
CA THR A 139 -2.43 -14.78 0.96
C THR A 139 -1.54 -15.41 -0.09
N ASP A 140 -0.22 -15.41 0.12
CA ASP A 140 0.75 -15.99 -0.81
C ASP A 140 0.71 -15.37 -2.23
N THR A 141 0.26 -14.11 -2.35
CA THR A 141 0.31 -13.33 -3.60
C THR A 141 1.61 -12.57 -3.76
N LEU A 142 2.35 -12.39 -2.66
CA LEU A 142 3.72 -11.88 -2.60
C LEU A 142 4.62 -12.93 -1.93
N ASP A 143 5.85 -13.02 -2.37
CA ASP A 143 6.84 -13.93 -1.79
C ASP A 143 7.69 -13.22 -0.74
N ILE A 144 8.00 -11.96 -0.98
CA ILE A 144 8.80 -11.09 -0.11
C ILE A 144 8.35 -9.64 -0.25
N VAL A 145 8.43 -8.87 0.82
CA VAL A 145 8.08 -7.44 0.82
C VAL A 145 9.14 -6.60 1.51
N VAL A 146 9.28 -5.35 1.05
CA VAL A 146 10.04 -4.30 1.71
C VAL A 146 9.05 -3.23 2.17
N THR A 147 8.97 -3.00 3.47
CA THR A 147 7.97 -2.10 4.06
C THR A 147 8.40 -1.61 5.45
N MET A 148 7.56 -0.81 6.10
CA MET A 148 7.79 -0.34 7.46
C MET A 148 7.75 -1.49 8.47
N GLN A 149 8.74 -1.56 9.35
CA GLN A 149 8.89 -2.58 10.39
C GLN A 149 7.61 -2.78 11.21
N ASN A 150 7.02 -1.69 11.67
CA ASN A 150 5.85 -1.72 12.55
C ASN A 150 4.60 -2.30 11.88
N SER A 151 4.55 -2.35 10.56
CA SER A 151 3.44 -2.92 9.81
C SER A 151 3.50 -4.44 9.64
N VAL A 152 4.67 -5.03 9.76
CA VAL A 152 4.89 -6.47 9.56
C VAL A 152 5.25 -7.22 10.84
N LYS A 153 5.90 -6.57 11.81
CA LYS A 153 6.24 -7.19 13.11
C LYS A 153 5.04 -7.62 13.96
N LEU A 154 3.83 -7.14 13.63
CA LEU A 154 2.60 -7.53 14.32
C LEU A 154 2.15 -8.96 13.97
N TYR A 155 2.65 -9.53 12.90
CA TYR A 155 2.25 -10.83 12.40
C TYR A 155 3.27 -11.90 12.82
N SER A 156 2.83 -12.84 13.65
CA SER A 156 3.67 -13.95 14.12
C SER A 156 4.09 -14.91 13.01
N GLU A 157 3.40 -14.89 11.88
CA GLU A 157 3.62 -15.72 10.70
C GLU A 157 4.80 -15.28 9.84
N PHE A 158 5.27 -14.02 10.04
CA PHE A 158 6.34 -13.46 9.24
C PHE A 158 7.71 -13.66 9.88
N VAL A 159 8.73 -13.81 9.02
CA VAL A 159 10.12 -13.49 9.33
C VAL A 159 10.33 -12.05 8.89
N CYS A 160 10.80 -11.21 9.79
CA CYS A 160 11.06 -9.80 9.53
C CYS A 160 12.51 -9.48 9.89
N THR A 161 13.28 -9.02 8.92
CA THR A 161 14.67 -8.62 9.11
C THR A 161 14.80 -7.12 8.87
N ASP A 162 15.30 -6.39 9.87
CA ASP A 162 15.50 -4.95 9.78
C ASP A 162 16.64 -4.65 8.79
N ALA A 163 16.39 -3.73 7.87
CA ALA A 163 17.27 -3.47 6.73
C ALA A 163 17.94 -2.10 6.80
N ALA A 164 17.17 -1.03 7.09
CA ALA A 164 17.66 0.34 7.10
C ALA A 164 16.74 1.23 7.94
N ASP A 165 17.26 2.35 8.42
CA ASP A 165 16.45 3.42 8.98
C ASP A 165 16.09 4.44 7.91
N ILE A 166 14.88 4.99 7.99
CA ILE A 166 14.36 5.97 7.04
C ILE A 166 13.90 7.23 7.77
N GLY A 167 14.36 8.38 7.29
CA GLY A 167 13.96 9.68 7.81
C GLY A 167 12.54 10.07 7.39
N LYS A 168 11.99 11.07 8.08
CA LYS A 168 10.68 11.65 7.74
C LYS A 168 10.85 13.07 7.22
N ILE A 169 10.00 13.40 6.23
CA ILE A 169 9.94 14.73 5.64
C ILE A 169 8.49 15.24 5.63
N LEU A 170 8.31 16.54 5.73
CA LEU A 170 7.08 17.20 5.40
C LEU A 170 7.16 17.68 3.96
N ILE A 171 6.13 17.38 3.16
CA ILE A 171 6.04 17.75 1.74
C ILE A 171 4.91 18.76 1.56
N PHE A 172 5.17 19.82 0.81
CA PHE A 172 4.23 20.90 0.51
C PHE A 172 4.45 21.45 -0.91
N ALA A 173 3.47 22.16 -1.45
CA ALA A 173 3.56 22.71 -2.80
C ALA A 173 4.61 23.81 -2.92
N ALA A 174 5.28 23.94 -4.06
CA ALA A 174 6.13 25.08 -4.37
C ALA A 174 5.36 26.43 -4.40
N SER A 175 4.04 26.37 -4.55
CA SER A 175 3.14 27.55 -4.43
C SER A 175 2.69 27.85 -3.00
N HIS A 176 3.12 27.08 -2.01
CA HIS A 176 2.77 27.29 -0.61
C HIS A 176 3.39 28.60 -0.09
N PRO A 177 2.71 29.38 0.81
CA PRO A 177 3.24 30.64 1.33
C PRO A 177 4.62 30.54 2.00
N LEU A 178 5.00 29.37 2.49
CA LEU A 178 6.30 29.12 3.12
C LEU A 178 7.38 28.66 2.14
N ALA A 179 7.07 28.36 0.88
CA ALA A 179 8.04 27.84 -0.10
C ALA A 179 9.17 28.84 -0.45
N GLY A 180 8.93 30.15 -0.24
CA GLY A 180 9.95 31.19 -0.46
C GLY A 180 10.88 31.43 0.74
N LYS A 181 10.70 30.73 1.86
CA LYS A 181 11.56 30.84 3.05
C LYS A 181 12.76 29.90 2.96
N ASP A 182 13.81 30.19 3.70
CA ASP A 182 14.91 29.24 3.84
C ASP A 182 14.41 27.96 4.53
N ILE A 183 14.61 26.84 3.84
CA ILE A 183 14.19 25.51 4.32
C ILE A 183 14.82 25.19 5.69
N CYS A 184 16.03 25.68 5.94
CA CYS A 184 16.74 25.47 7.21
C CYS A 184 16.09 26.21 8.40
N GLU A 185 15.29 27.24 8.14
CA GLU A 185 14.57 27.99 9.17
C GLU A 185 13.16 27.44 9.44
N LEU A 186 12.67 26.53 8.59
CA LEU A 186 11.34 25.96 8.72
C LEU A 186 11.33 24.74 9.65
N SER A 187 10.27 24.63 10.39
CA SER A 187 9.99 23.50 11.26
C SER A 187 8.57 22.97 11.03
N LEU A 188 8.27 21.77 11.49
CA LEU A 188 6.93 21.19 11.40
C LEU A 188 5.87 22.08 12.07
N LYS A 189 6.26 22.89 13.07
CA LYS A 189 5.38 23.83 13.78
C LYS A 189 4.83 24.95 12.89
N ASP A 190 5.59 25.38 11.88
CA ASP A 190 5.16 26.44 10.98
C ASP A 190 3.96 26.03 10.12
N PHE A 191 3.74 24.72 9.97
CA PHE A 191 2.62 24.11 9.25
C PHE A 191 1.46 23.68 10.16
N SER A 192 1.43 24.11 11.42
CA SER A 192 0.43 23.71 12.41
C SER A 192 -1.01 24.10 12.05
N ASN A 193 -1.19 25.10 11.18
CA ASN A 193 -2.50 25.56 10.71
C ASN A 193 -2.93 24.87 9.40
N ASP A 194 -2.03 24.13 8.74
CA ASP A 194 -2.30 23.48 7.49
C ASP A 194 -3.13 22.20 7.68
N LEU A 195 -3.75 21.78 6.58
CA LEU A 195 -4.44 20.50 6.50
C LEU A 195 -3.42 19.41 6.14
N PHE A 196 -3.29 18.42 6.99
CA PHE A 196 -2.43 17.27 6.72
C PHE A 196 -3.22 16.23 5.93
N ILE A 197 -2.74 15.90 4.74
CA ILE A 197 -3.36 14.94 3.84
C ILE A 197 -2.62 13.61 3.97
N ALA A 198 -3.35 12.54 4.17
CA ALA A 198 -2.81 11.19 4.30
C ALA A 198 -3.57 10.20 3.43
N PRO A 199 -2.93 9.14 2.94
CA PRO A 199 -3.62 8.11 2.19
C PRO A 199 -4.63 7.37 3.08
N TRP A 200 -5.79 7.08 2.50
CA TRP A 200 -6.86 6.33 3.16
C TRP A 200 -6.68 4.84 2.91
N GLU A 201 -5.90 4.18 3.71
CA GLU A 201 -5.91 2.71 3.74
C GLU A 201 -6.84 2.11 4.81
N ILE A 202 -7.92 2.73 5.12
CA ILE A 202 -8.83 2.55 6.27
C ILE A 202 -8.52 3.65 7.28
N VAL A 203 -9.59 4.21 7.88
CA VAL A 203 -9.51 5.06 9.09
C VAL A 203 -8.80 4.24 10.17
N ASP A 204 -7.49 4.10 10.02
CA ASP A 204 -6.70 3.30 10.93
C ASP A 204 -6.17 4.26 11.99
N LYS A 205 -6.56 3.97 13.21
CA LYS A 205 -6.04 4.63 14.39
C LYS A 205 -4.51 4.71 14.35
N MET A 206 -3.85 3.74 13.71
CA MET A 206 -2.39 3.71 13.55
C MET A 206 -1.84 4.90 12.75
N ILE A 207 -2.47 5.29 11.62
CA ILE A 207 -2.00 6.45 10.82
C ILE A 207 -2.24 7.74 11.59
N ILE A 208 -3.41 7.87 12.24
CA ILE A 208 -3.74 9.03 13.07
C ILE A 208 -2.76 9.16 14.22
N ASP A 209 -2.48 8.05 14.91
CA ASP A 209 -1.55 8.01 16.03
C ASP A 209 -0.10 8.29 15.56
N ALA A 210 0.32 7.76 14.41
CA ALA A 210 1.65 8.01 13.84
C ALA A 210 1.85 9.49 13.52
N ILE A 211 0.94 10.12 12.75
CA ILE A 211 1.03 11.53 12.40
C ILE A 211 0.97 12.39 13.68
N SER A 212 0.09 12.05 14.62
CA SER A 212 -0.01 12.75 15.90
C SER A 212 1.27 12.62 16.74
N ASN A 213 1.93 11.48 16.71
CA ASN A 213 3.20 11.28 17.40
C ASN A 213 4.33 12.11 16.78
N TYR A 214 4.33 12.30 15.45
CA TYR A 214 5.31 13.18 14.79
C TYR A 214 5.08 14.66 15.11
N THR A 215 3.82 15.10 15.25
CA THR A 215 3.49 16.54 15.47
C THR A 215 3.48 16.95 16.95
N ARG A 216 3.22 16.01 17.86
CA ARG A 216 3.18 16.27 19.31
C ARG A 216 4.44 16.94 19.88
N PRO A 217 5.69 16.56 19.50
CA PRO A 217 6.90 17.24 19.94
C PRO A 217 6.96 18.72 19.56
N TYR A 218 6.23 19.10 18.49
CA TYR A 218 6.13 20.47 17.99
C TYR A 218 4.95 21.24 18.57
N GLY A 219 4.17 20.62 19.48
CA GLY A 219 3.14 21.26 20.30
C GLY A 219 1.79 21.43 19.61
N PHE A 220 1.45 20.66 18.59
CA PHE A 220 0.15 20.74 17.93
C PHE A 220 -0.43 19.38 17.56
N VAL A 221 -1.75 19.36 17.33
CA VAL A 221 -2.50 18.22 16.78
C VAL A 221 -2.92 18.59 15.37
N PRO A 222 -2.55 17.80 14.35
CA PRO A 222 -2.84 18.14 12.95
C PRO A 222 -4.32 17.98 12.62
N LYS A 223 -4.83 18.83 11.75
CA LYS A 223 -6.10 18.58 11.06
C LYS A 223 -5.86 17.61 9.93
N LEU A 224 -6.56 16.48 9.92
CA LEU A 224 -6.33 15.41 8.95
C LEU A 224 -7.43 15.38 7.89
N ARG A 225 -7.04 15.13 6.65
CA ARG A 225 -7.90 14.73 5.55
C ARG A 225 -7.33 13.46 4.92
N PHE A 226 -8.18 12.47 4.74
CA PHE A 226 -7.80 11.22 4.10
C PHE A 226 -8.21 11.21 2.63
N VAL A 227 -7.36 10.62 1.78
CA VAL A 227 -7.57 10.41 0.35
C VAL A 227 -7.23 8.98 -0.01
N LYS A 228 -7.63 8.51 -1.21
CA LYS A 228 -7.66 7.09 -1.55
C LYS A 228 -6.29 6.38 -1.48
N ASN A 229 -5.21 7.03 -1.90
CA ASN A 229 -3.87 6.43 -2.02
C ASN A 229 -2.79 7.53 -2.02
N HIS A 230 -1.53 7.10 -2.09
CA HIS A 230 -0.38 7.99 -2.12
C HIS A 230 -0.43 8.98 -3.31
N GLU A 231 -0.79 8.54 -4.50
CA GLU A 231 -0.90 9.39 -5.69
C GLU A 231 -1.93 10.52 -5.51
N SER A 232 -3.09 10.19 -4.92
CA SER A 232 -4.10 11.19 -4.56
C SER A 232 -3.59 12.17 -3.50
N THR A 233 -2.78 11.71 -2.55
CA THR A 233 -2.14 12.56 -1.54
C THR A 233 -1.23 13.59 -2.20
N ILE A 234 -0.32 13.14 -3.06
CA ILE A 234 0.62 14.02 -3.76
C ILE A 234 -0.13 14.98 -4.70
N THR A 235 -1.17 14.52 -5.39
CA THR A 235 -2.01 15.38 -6.23
C THR A 235 -2.66 16.52 -5.42
N CYS A 236 -3.20 16.23 -4.25
CA CYS A 236 -3.76 17.25 -3.36
C CYS A 236 -2.71 18.25 -2.88
N VAL A 237 -1.52 17.76 -2.50
CA VAL A 237 -0.40 18.63 -2.06
C VAL A 237 0.06 19.54 -3.19
N ARG A 238 0.26 19.04 -4.40
CA ARG A 238 0.61 19.82 -5.61
C ARG A 238 -0.35 20.97 -5.87
N ASN A 239 -1.63 20.75 -5.62
CA ASN A 239 -2.67 21.77 -5.77
C ASN A 239 -2.84 22.66 -4.55
N ASN A 240 -1.88 22.68 -3.63
CA ASN A 240 -1.88 23.49 -2.42
C ASN A 240 -3.14 23.30 -1.55
N MET A 241 -3.68 22.06 -1.53
CA MET A 241 -4.86 21.72 -0.71
C MET A 241 -4.48 21.31 0.72
N GLY A 242 -3.19 21.27 1.03
CA GLY A 242 -2.60 20.91 2.30
C GLY A 242 -1.18 20.40 2.15
N VAL A 243 -0.68 19.77 3.22
CA VAL A 243 0.68 19.22 3.32
C VAL A 243 0.62 17.74 3.66
N THR A 244 1.70 17.00 3.49
CA THR A 244 1.77 15.59 3.88
C THR A 244 3.09 15.25 4.56
N ILE A 245 3.07 14.24 5.42
CA ILE A 245 4.28 13.61 5.96
C ILE A 245 4.57 12.38 5.11
N GLY A 246 5.78 12.28 4.62
CA GLY A 246 6.28 11.14 3.87
C GLY A 246 7.65 10.68 4.38
N ASP A 247 8.13 9.63 3.76
CA ASP A 247 9.48 9.13 3.97
C ASP A 247 10.48 9.90 3.09
N ASP A 248 11.73 9.98 3.48
CA ASP A 248 12.74 10.67 2.66
C ASP A 248 13.13 9.89 1.39
N TRP A 249 12.63 8.66 1.22
CA TRP A 249 12.73 7.87 -0.01
C TRP A 249 11.59 8.11 -1.01
N VAL A 250 10.64 8.98 -0.68
CA VAL A 250 9.52 9.25 -1.58
C VAL A 250 9.98 9.92 -2.87
N TRP A 251 9.50 9.42 -4.02
CA TRP A 251 9.86 9.99 -5.33
C TRP A 251 9.47 11.48 -5.48
N ALA A 252 8.42 11.91 -4.77
CA ALA A 252 7.94 13.28 -4.77
C ALA A 252 8.97 14.30 -4.25
N LYS A 253 9.98 13.86 -3.50
CA LYS A 253 11.11 14.67 -3.03
C LYS A 253 11.90 15.31 -4.20
N ASN A 254 11.92 14.66 -5.36
CA ASN A 254 12.64 15.09 -6.55
C ASN A 254 11.75 15.89 -7.55
N ALA A 255 10.49 16.17 -7.21
CA ALA A 255 9.57 16.90 -8.06
C ALA A 255 9.79 18.42 -7.95
N GLU A 256 9.90 19.11 -9.10
CA GLU A 256 10.16 20.57 -9.16
C GLU A 256 9.02 21.43 -8.60
N ASP A 257 7.80 20.91 -8.59
CA ASP A 257 6.58 21.57 -8.12
C ASP A 257 6.27 21.33 -6.64
N LEU A 258 7.15 20.61 -5.95
CA LEU A 258 7.04 20.30 -4.53
C LEU A 258 8.28 20.80 -3.75
N CYS A 259 8.07 21.16 -2.51
CA CYS A 259 9.09 21.46 -1.52
C CYS A 259 8.98 20.47 -0.37
N TRP A 260 10.08 20.29 0.36
CA TRP A 260 10.08 19.44 1.55
C TRP A 260 11.04 19.95 2.61
N ILE A 261 10.75 19.62 3.86
CA ILE A 261 11.65 19.86 4.99
C ILE A 261 11.84 18.56 5.77
N PRO A 262 13.05 18.23 6.21
CA PRO A 262 13.26 17.14 7.15
C PRO A 262 12.80 17.53 8.56
N PHE A 263 12.40 16.56 9.35
CA PHE A 263 12.15 16.75 10.77
C PHE A 263 12.64 15.55 11.58
N LYS A 264 12.80 15.73 12.90
CA LYS A 264 13.37 14.69 13.75
C LYS A 264 12.35 13.56 13.99
N ALA A 265 12.30 12.62 13.09
CA ALA A 265 11.59 11.36 13.22
C ALA A 265 12.23 10.33 12.27
N GLN A 266 12.23 9.08 12.69
CA GLN A 266 12.74 7.95 11.90
C GLN A 266 11.80 6.76 12.07
N ASP A 267 11.72 5.95 11.03
CA ASP A 267 11.14 4.61 11.06
C ASP A 267 12.18 3.60 10.57
N THR A 268 11.97 2.34 10.85
CA THR A 268 12.82 1.26 10.36
C THR A 268 12.12 0.54 9.21
N ILE A 269 12.85 0.30 8.12
CA ILE A 269 12.44 -0.54 7.01
C ILE A 269 12.83 -1.98 7.31
N SER A 270 11.94 -2.90 7.03
CA SER A 270 12.20 -4.34 7.13
C SER A 270 11.91 -5.05 5.81
N VAL A 271 12.68 -6.07 5.54
CA VAL A 271 12.36 -7.11 4.57
C VAL A 271 11.58 -8.19 5.29
N ALA A 272 10.43 -8.59 4.75
CA ALA A 272 9.58 -9.58 5.38
C ALA A 272 9.10 -10.64 4.39
N ARG A 273 8.97 -11.89 4.86
CA ARG A 273 8.41 -13.03 4.18
C ARG A 273 7.62 -13.93 5.14
N LEU A 274 6.82 -14.84 4.61
CA LEU A 274 6.25 -15.90 5.45
C LEU A 274 7.33 -16.83 5.98
N LYS A 275 7.17 -17.35 7.19
CA LYS A 275 8.03 -18.38 7.79
C LYS A 275 8.10 -19.66 6.94
N THR A 276 7.03 -19.95 6.23
CA THR A 276 6.91 -21.12 5.33
C THR A 276 7.52 -20.89 3.95
N LYS A 277 7.99 -19.69 3.64
CA LYS A 277 8.67 -19.32 2.39
C LYS A 277 10.17 -19.29 2.63
N ASP A 278 10.79 -20.45 2.63
CA ASP A 278 12.22 -20.70 2.91
C ASP A 278 12.96 -21.39 1.74
N SER A 279 12.40 -21.30 0.52
CA SER A 279 13.07 -21.79 -0.68
C SER A 279 14.31 -20.95 -1.00
N ASP A 280 15.31 -21.57 -1.63
CA ASP A 280 16.62 -20.96 -1.90
C ASP A 280 16.50 -19.64 -2.66
N ASP A 281 15.58 -19.54 -3.62
CA ASP A 281 15.32 -18.32 -4.40
C ASP A 281 14.73 -17.18 -3.55
N VAL A 282 13.85 -17.47 -2.59
CA VAL A 282 13.30 -16.46 -1.66
C VAL A 282 14.37 -16.00 -0.68
N LEU A 283 15.17 -16.91 -0.15
CA LEU A 283 16.27 -16.56 0.75
C LEU A 283 17.35 -15.73 0.04
N ALA A 284 17.69 -16.07 -1.18
CA ALA A 284 18.62 -15.29 -2.01
C ALA A 284 18.08 -13.88 -2.28
N MET A 285 16.78 -13.74 -2.59
CA MET A 285 16.15 -12.43 -2.77
C MET A 285 16.17 -11.63 -1.48
N GLU A 286 15.91 -12.25 -0.32
CA GLU A 286 15.99 -11.59 1.00
C GLU A 286 17.39 -11.04 1.24
N GLU A 287 18.44 -11.84 1.00
CA GLU A 287 19.84 -11.43 1.19
C GLU A 287 20.23 -10.29 0.24
N ILE A 288 19.83 -10.38 -1.03
CA ILE A 288 20.07 -9.33 -2.03
C ILE A 288 19.43 -8.01 -1.61
N LEU A 289 18.17 -8.03 -1.17
CA LEU A 289 17.46 -6.84 -0.72
C LEU A 289 18.10 -6.22 0.52
N LEU A 290 18.45 -7.03 1.51
CA LEU A 290 19.11 -6.57 2.74
C LEU A 290 20.45 -5.89 2.45
N ASP A 291 21.26 -6.44 1.54
CA ASP A 291 22.54 -5.84 1.17
C ASP A 291 22.37 -4.51 0.41
N ILE A 292 21.39 -4.42 -0.49
CA ILE A 292 21.11 -3.19 -1.24
C ILE A 292 20.59 -2.10 -0.31
N LEU A 293 19.64 -2.42 0.57
CA LEU A 293 19.00 -1.45 1.48
C LEU A 293 19.99 -0.89 2.50
N LYS A 294 20.87 -1.72 3.06
CA LYS A 294 21.94 -1.26 3.98
C LYS A 294 22.92 -0.30 3.30
N LYS A 295 23.22 -0.49 2.02
CA LYS A 295 24.08 0.43 1.27
C LYS A 295 23.38 1.73 0.94
N HIS A 296 22.08 1.69 0.73
CA HIS A 296 21.28 2.88 0.43
C HIS A 296 21.16 3.83 1.63
N GLU A 297 21.13 3.29 2.87
CA GLU A 297 21.16 4.11 4.09
C GLU A 297 22.45 4.95 4.25
N SER A 298 23.55 4.43 3.71
CA SER A 298 24.89 5.04 3.86
C SER A 298 25.21 6.10 2.79
N SER A 299 24.29 6.36 1.86
CA SER A 299 24.47 7.29 0.71
C SER A 299 23.59 8.52 0.85
#